data_44cd9129f3c43849eb4c71a95b43dc0a
#
_entry.id   44cd9129f3c43849eb4c71a95b43dc0a
#
_cell.length_a   1.000
_cell.length_b   1.000
_cell.length_c   1.000
_cell.angle_alpha   90.00
_cell.angle_beta   90.00
_cell.angle_gamma   90.00
#
_symmetry.space_group_name_H-M   'P 1'
#
loop_
_entity.id
_entity.type
_entity.pdbx_description
1 polymer ?
#
loop_
_entity_poly.entity_id
_entity_poly.type
_entity_poly.pdbx_seq_one_letter_code
_entity_poly.pdbx_strand_id
1 'polypeptide(L)'
;HCMASQKRTSRKAIIILNILLWIVFTYLSAAICLRGYVSNHLPLSNGFETMQFMAWCTLLLTFLLQRKFAMLLPFGFLLCGLTLMVSMLGESNPQITQLMPVLQSPLLSIHVVVIMIAYSLLAFIMLNGVTAVILHQSQKECKEQIERLQIISQIILYPAIFLLAIGIFIGAVWANVSWGRYWGWDPKEVWALITMLVYALALHPRSLPWFHRTMFFHVFCITAFITVLITYFGVNFLLG
;
A
#
# COMPACT_ATOMS: atom_id res chain seq x y z
N HIS A 1 19.37 24.47 14.17
CA HIS A 1 19.79 23.39 15.09
C HIS A 1 19.17 22.03 14.75
N CYS A 2 17.96 21.96 14.23
CA CYS A 2 17.33 20.69 13.83
C CYS A 2 18.10 19.96 12.71
N MET A 3 18.70 20.68 11.76
CA MET A 3 19.50 20.10 10.66
C MET A 3 20.88 19.57 11.08
N ALA A 4 21.52 20.15 12.09
CA ALA A 4 22.89 19.81 12.45
C ALA A 4 22.99 18.57 13.36
N SER A 5 22.03 18.39 14.28
CA SER A 5 21.96 17.21 15.15
C SER A 5 21.58 15.94 14.39
N GLN A 6 20.75 16.08 13.35
CA GLN A 6 20.29 14.96 12.51
C GLN A 6 21.42 14.39 11.62
N LYS A 7 22.45 15.19 11.28
CA LYS A 7 23.48 14.79 10.30
C LYS A 7 24.48 13.73 10.80
N ARG A 8 24.75 13.58 12.07
CA ARG A 8 25.81 12.71 12.58
C ARG A 8 25.32 11.35 13.10
N THR A 9 24.16 11.27 13.69
CA THR A 9 23.49 10.01 14.09
C THR A 9 22.95 9.29 12.84
N SER A 10 22.69 10.05 11.80
CA SER A 10 22.05 9.66 10.56
C SER A 10 22.84 8.64 9.73
N ARG A 11 24.16 8.76 9.57
CA ARG A 11 24.89 7.88 8.61
C ARG A 11 24.97 6.43 9.08
N LYS A 12 25.29 6.19 10.34
CA LYS A 12 25.36 4.81 10.87
C LYS A 12 23.99 4.15 10.91
N ALA A 13 22.98 4.90 11.33
CA ALA A 13 21.59 4.43 11.35
C ALA A 13 21.08 4.09 9.92
N ILE A 14 21.36 4.93 8.93
CA ILE A 14 20.97 4.69 7.54
C ILE A 14 21.67 3.43 7.00
N ILE A 15 22.95 3.22 7.30
CA ILE A 15 23.68 2.02 6.86
C ILE A 15 23.08 0.76 7.48
N ILE A 16 22.81 0.79 8.80
CA ILE A 16 22.19 -0.35 9.51
C ILE A 16 20.80 -0.64 8.92
N LEU A 17 19.98 0.38 8.73
CA LEU A 17 18.65 0.22 8.14
C LEU A 17 18.72 -0.32 6.71
N ASN A 18 19.69 0.08 5.89
CA ASN A 18 19.88 -0.48 4.55
C ASN A 18 20.29 -1.95 4.58
N ILE A 19 21.17 -2.34 5.50
CA ILE A 19 21.54 -3.75 5.67
C ILE A 19 20.31 -4.57 6.10
N LEU A 20 19.55 -4.07 7.07
CA LEU A 20 18.30 -4.71 7.50
C LEU A 20 17.28 -4.78 6.36
N LEU A 21 17.16 -3.75 5.52
CA LEU A 21 16.27 -3.75 4.36
C LEU A 21 16.62 -4.91 3.40
N TRP A 22 17.90 -5.10 3.10
CA TRP A 22 18.35 -6.21 2.27
C TRP A 22 18.02 -7.57 2.90
N ILE A 23 18.31 -7.73 4.20
CA ILE A 23 18.04 -8.99 4.93
C ILE A 23 16.55 -9.32 4.90
N VAL A 24 15.69 -8.36 5.28
CA VAL A 24 14.24 -8.59 5.34
C VAL A 24 13.65 -8.79 3.95
N PHE A 25 14.11 -8.01 2.96
CA PHE A 25 13.66 -8.16 1.57
C PHE A 25 14.02 -9.53 0.98
N THR A 26 15.26 -9.98 1.18
CA THR A 26 15.68 -11.31 0.71
C THR A 26 14.96 -12.43 1.42
N TYR A 27 14.76 -12.31 2.74
CA TYR A 27 13.98 -13.27 3.51
C TYR A 27 12.52 -13.39 3.03
N LEU A 28 11.82 -12.26 2.87
CA LEU A 28 10.44 -12.27 2.37
C LEU A 28 10.37 -12.78 0.92
N SER A 29 11.33 -12.41 0.07
CA SER A 29 11.39 -12.92 -1.31
C SER A 29 11.55 -14.45 -1.31
N ALA A 30 12.45 -14.98 -0.50
CA ALA A 30 12.64 -16.43 -0.36
C ALA A 30 11.39 -17.12 0.18
N ALA A 31 10.73 -16.55 1.20
CA ALA A 31 9.52 -17.10 1.80
C ALA A 31 8.37 -17.17 0.79
N ILE A 32 8.14 -16.08 0.02
CA ILE A 32 7.10 -16.00 -1.03
C ILE A 32 7.40 -17.00 -2.16
N CYS A 33 8.67 -17.05 -2.62
CA CYS A 33 9.09 -17.98 -3.68
C CYS A 33 8.93 -19.45 -3.25
N LEU A 34 9.39 -19.80 -2.04
CA LEU A 34 9.26 -21.16 -1.52
C LEU A 34 7.79 -21.57 -1.36
N ARG A 35 6.96 -20.65 -0.84
CA ARG A 35 5.53 -20.91 -0.72
C ARG A 35 4.88 -21.11 -2.09
N GLY A 36 5.20 -20.26 -3.08
CA GLY A 36 4.72 -20.42 -4.46
C GLY A 36 5.19 -21.72 -5.12
N TYR A 37 6.43 -22.14 -4.86
CA TYR A 37 6.96 -23.41 -5.35
C TYR A 37 6.21 -24.61 -4.75
N VAL A 38 5.98 -24.61 -3.44
CA VAL A 38 5.28 -25.70 -2.75
C VAL A 38 3.80 -25.75 -3.12
N SER A 39 3.15 -24.59 -3.27
CA SER A 39 1.72 -24.49 -3.61
C SER A 39 1.44 -24.74 -5.11
N ASN A 40 2.47 -24.67 -5.96
CA ASN A 40 2.37 -24.73 -7.42
C ASN A 40 1.46 -23.65 -8.03
N HIS A 41 1.28 -22.53 -7.32
CA HIS A 41 0.58 -21.32 -7.79
C HIS A 41 1.16 -20.07 -7.14
N LEU A 42 0.80 -18.88 -7.65
CA LEU A 42 1.20 -17.63 -7.01
C LEU A 42 0.60 -17.55 -5.60
N PRO A 43 1.40 -17.23 -4.56
CA PRO A 43 0.95 -17.19 -3.16
C PRO A 43 0.15 -15.89 -2.89
N LEU A 44 -1.07 -15.81 -3.43
CA LEU A 44 -2.01 -14.70 -3.34
C LEU A 44 -3.44 -15.19 -3.11
N SER A 45 -3.60 -16.42 -2.60
CA SER A 45 -4.87 -17.11 -2.51
C SER A 45 -5.65 -16.81 -1.23
N ASN A 46 -5.00 -16.28 -0.21
CA ASN A 46 -5.62 -15.97 1.09
C ASN A 46 -5.10 -14.65 1.67
N GLY A 47 -5.72 -14.20 2.76
CA GLY A 47 -5.37 -12.94 3.41
C GLY A 47 -3.94 -12.90 3.94
N PHE A 48 -3.43 -14.01 4.45
CA PHE A 48 -2.06 -14.13 4.92
C PHE A 48 -1.04 -13.89 3.78
N GLU A 49 -1.24 -14.57 2.65
CA GLU A 49 -0.36 -14.46 1.49
C GLU A 49 -0.40 -13.07 0.84
N THR A 50 -1.60 -12.50 0.70
CA THR A 50 -1.76 -11.16 0.13
C THR A 50 -1.14 -10.09 1.02
N MET A 51 -1.22 -10.22 2.34
CA MET A 51 -0.54 -9.30 3.27
C MET A 51 0.98 -9.45 3.24
N GLN A 52 1.51 -10.67 3.15
CA GLN A 52 2.95 -10.88 2.96
C GLN A 52 3.44 -10.26 1.64
N PHE A 53 2.67 -10.44 0.57
CA PHE A 53 2.98 -9.81 -0.71
C PHE A 53 2.92 -8.27 -0.64
N MET A 54 1.94 -7.71 0.05
CA MET A 54 1.86 -6.27 0.31
C MET A 54 3.07 -5.76 1.11
N ALA A 55 3.50 -6.49 2.13
CA ALA A 55 4.71 -6.18 2.88
C ALA A 55 5.95 -6.19 1.97
N TRP A 56 6.07 -7.18 1.09
CA TRP A 56 7.14 -7.28 0.11
C TRP A 56 7.11 -6.11 -0.89
N CYS A 57 5.95 -5.76 -1.44
CA CYS A 57 5.79 -4.58 -2.31
C CYS A 57 6.21 -3.29 -1.60
N THR A 58 5.86 -3.15 -0.32
CA THR A 58 6.23 -1.99 0.50
C THR A 58 7.74 -1.88 0.64
N LEU A 59 8.45 -2.98 0.91
CA LEU A 59 9.91 -3.00 0.98
C LEU A 59 10.55 -2.72 -0.38
N LEU A 60 10.00 -3.28 -1.46
CA LEU A 60 10.46 -3.01 -2.83
C LEU A 60 10.35 -1.52 -3.17
N LEU A 61 9.20 -0.90 -2.90
CA LEU A 61 8.98 0.53 -3.10
C LEU A 61 9.96 1.36 -2.25
N THR A 62 10.15 0.97 -1.00
CA THR A 62 11.14 1.60 -0.10
C THR A 62 12.53 1.51 -0.71
N PHE A 63 12.93 0.34 -1.20
CA PHE A 63 14.23 0.10 -1.83
C PHE A 63 14.43 0.98 -3.07
N LEU A 64 13.43 1.11 -3.92
CA LEU A 64 13.50 1.92 -5.14
C LEU A 64 13.53 3.44 -4.85
N LEU A 65 12.74 3.89 -3.88
CA LEU A 65 12.50 5.32 -3.63
C LEU A 65 13.44 5.92 -2.58
N GLN A 66 14.04 5.12 -1.67
CA GLN A 66 14.87 5.61 -0.56
C GLN A 66 16.05 6.48 -1.00
N ARG A 67 16.60 6.24 -2.21
CA ARG A 67 17.72 7.04 -2.74
C ARG A 67 17.33 8.49 -2.99
N LYS A 68 16.07 8.73 -3.34
CA LYS A 68 15.53 10.08 -3.54
C LYS A 68 14.96 10.67 -2.26
N PHE A 69 14.41 9.83 -1.38
CA PHE A 69 13.64 10.24 -0.20
C PHE A 69 14.05 9.39 1.01
N ALA A 70 15.11 9.84 1.72
CA ALA A 70 15.65 9.09 2.87
C ALA A 70 14.64 8.82 4.00
N MET A 71 13.59 9.65 4.12
CA MET A 71 12.52 9.47 5.10
C MET A 71 11.65 8.22 4.83
N LEU A 72 11.65 7.69 3.59
CA LEU A 72 10.87 6.49 3.27
C LEU A 72 11.43 5.23 3.92
N LEU A 73 12.72 5.22 4.28
CA LEU A 73 13.35 4.04 4.85
C LEU A 73 12.72 3.59 6.18
N PRO A 74 12.62 4.45 7.22
CA PRO A 74 11.93 4.06 8.46
C PRO A 74 10.44 3.81 8.25
N PHE A 75 9.78 4.51 7.32
CA PHE A 75 8.36 4.31 7.04
C PHE A 75 8.08 3.00 6.34
N GLY A 76 8.95 2.59 5.41
CA GLY A 76 8.84 1.30 4.76
C GLY A 76 8.93 0.15 5.76
N PHE A 77 9.83 0.24 6.75
CA PHE A 77 9.91 -0.75 7.82
C PHE A 77 8.67 -0.75 8.71
N LEU A 78 8.18 0.43 9.09
CA LEU A 78 6.98 0.55 9.91
C LEU A 78 5.78 -0.06 9.20
N LEU A 79 5.56 0.28 7.93
CA LEU A 79 4.45 -0.23 7.15
C LEU A 79 4.58 -1.72 6.88
N CYS A 80 5.78 -2.20 6.54
CA CYS A 80 6.04 -3.62 6.39
C CYS A 80 5.76 -4.39 7.69
N GLY A 81 6.25 -3.89 8.82
CA GLY A 81 5.99 -4.49 10.13
C GLY A 81 4.50 -4.53 10.48
N LEU A 82 3.76 -3.45 10.23
CA LEU A 82 2.31 -3.40 10.44
C LEU A 82 1.57 -4.39 9.54
N THR A 83 1.91 -4.48 8.25
CA THR A 83 1.27 -5.44 7.35
C THR A 83 1.55 -6.88 7.71
N LEU A 84 2.79 -7.21 8.12
CA LEU A 84 3.13 -8.54 8.63
C LEU A 84 2.42 -8.87 9.94
N MET A 85 2.30 -7.91 10.84
CA MET A 85 1.54 -8.07 12.08
C MET A 85 0.06 -8.36 11.79
N VAL A 86 -0.54 -7.61 10.85
CA VAL A 86 -1.91 -7.84 10.42
C VAL A 86 -2.08 -9.21 9.76
N SER A 87 -1.10 -9.68 8.98
CA SER A 87 -1.16 -11.01 8.38
C SER A 87 -1.25 -12.13 9.43
N MET A 88 -0.71 -11.89 10.63
CA MET A 88 -0.72 -12.86 11.74
C MET A 88 -1.98 -12.81 12.60
N LEU A 89 -2.79 -11.74 12.49
CA LEU A 89 -4.03 -11.60 13.27
C LEU A 89 -5.18 -12.49 12.74
N GLY A 90 -5.11 -12.91 11.48
CA GLY A 90 -6.03 -13.86 10.89
C GLY A 90 -5.62 -15.31 11.17
N GLU A 91 -5.38 -16.08 10.13
CA GLU A 91 -4.77 -17.41 10.27
C GLU A 91 -3.25 -17.27 10.20
N SER A 92 -2.58 -17.58 11.32
CA SER A 92 -1.12 -17.68 11.31
C SER A 92 -0.71 -18.94 10.54
N ASN A 93 -0.12 -18.73 9.36
CA ASN A 93 0.39 -19.78 8.47
C ASN A 93 -0.69 -20.78 8.00
N PRO A 94 -1.68 -20.34 7.20
CA PRO A 94 -2.73 -21.20 6.68
C PRO A 94 -2.15 -22.36 5.86
N GLN A 95 -2.79 -23.52 5.97
CA GLN A 95 -2.40 -24.71 5.21
C GLN A 95 -2.44 -24.43 3.70
N ILE A 96 -1.47 -24.96 2.98
CA ILE A 96 -1.44 -24.91 1.52
C ILE A 96 -2.48 -25.90 1.00
N THR A 97 -3.59 -25.38 0.52
CA THR A 97 -4.68 -26.16 -0.07
C THR A 97 -4.71 -25.97 -1.59
N GLN A 98 -5.22 -26.98 -2.30
CA GLN A 98 -5.47 -26.82 -3.74
C GLN A 98 -6.58 -25.80 -3.98
N LEU A 99 -6.31 -24.83 -4.84
CA LEU A 99 -7.29 -23.82 -5.21
C LEU A 99 -8.36 -24.40 -6.13
N MET A 100 -9.59 -23.91 -5.99
CA MET A 100 -10.63 -24.16 -6.99
C MET A 100 -10.17 -23.65 -8.38
N PRO A 101 -10.53 -24.33 -9.48
CA PRO A 101 -10.08 -23.95 -10.83
C PRO A 101 -10.32 -22.48 -11.20
N VAL A 102 -11.43 -21.89 -10.75
CA VAL A 102 -11.77 -20.47 -10.98
C VAL A 102 -10.75 -19.53 -10.33
N LEU A 103 -10.18 -19.91 -9.18
CA LEU A 103 -9.18 -19.12 -8.45
C LEU A 103 -7.75 -19.32 -8.97
N GLN A 104 -7.52 -20.32 -9.85
CA GLN A 104 -6.21 -20.55 -10.49
C GLN A 104 -5.99 -19.68 -11.72
N SER A 105 -6.93 -18.79 -12.06
CA SER A 105 -6.84 -17.94 -13.24
C SER A 105 -5.65 -16.98 -13.14
N PRO A 106 -4.76 -16.95 -14.16
CA PRO A 106 -3.67 -15.98 -14.23
C PRO A 106 -4.18 -14.52 -14.19
N LEU A 107 -5.38 -14.29 -14.73
CA LEU A 107 -6.00 -12.96 -14.76
C LEU A 107 -6.36 -12.47 -13.35
N LEU A 108 -6.86 -13.37 -12.50
CA LEU A 108 -7.11 -13.07 -11.09
C LEU A 108 -5.81 -12.74 -10.35
N SER A 109 -4.75 -13.50 -10.59
CA SER A 109 -3.45 -13.27 -9.97
C SER A 109 -2.89 -11.89 -10.35
N ILE A 110 -2.98 -11.49 -11.62
CA ILE A 110 -2.55 -10.17 -12.10
C ILE A 110 -3.42 -9.07 -11.46
N HIS A 111 -4.73 -9.26 -11.39
CA HIS A 111 -5.64 -8.34 -10.70
C HIS A 111 -5.18 -8.09 -9.25
N VAL A 112 -4.98 -9.15 -8.47
CA VAL A 112 -4.58 -9.05 -7.06
C VAL A 112 -3.22 -8.37 -6.93
N VAL A 113 -2.22 -8.72 -7.75
CA VAL A 113 -0.90 -8.05 -7.75
C VAL A 113 -1.05 -6.54 -7.95
N VAL A 114 -1.78 -6.13 -8.97
CA VAL A 114 -1.96 -4.71 -9.32
C VAL A 114 -2.67 -3.95 -8.21
N ILE A 115 -3.73 -4.52 -7.63
CA ILE A 115 -4.46 -3.94 -6.50
C ILE A 115 -3.56 -3.82 -5.25
N MET A 116 -2.77 -4.85 -4.92
CA MET A 116 -1.88 -4.81 -3.75
C MET A 116 -0.78 -3.76 -3.91
N ILE A 117 -0.23 -3.57 -5.11
CA ILE A 117 0.72 -2.48 -5.38
C ILE A 117 0.04 -1.12 -5.19
N ALA A 118 -1.17 -0.94 -5.73
CA ALA A 118 -1.93 0.31 -5.56
C ALA A 118 -2.18 0.60 -4.07
N TYR A 119 -2.64 -0.37 -3.29
CA TYR A 119 -2.87 -0.21 -1.85
C TYR A 119 -1.58 0.08 -1.08
N SER A 120 -0.44 -0.52 -1.47
CA SER A 120 0.86 -0.20 -0.88
C SER A 120 1.25 1.27 -1.11
N LEU A 121 1.01 1.80 -2.31
CA LEU A 121 1.25 3.23 -2.62
C LEU A 121 0.32 4.14 -1.80
N LEU A 122 -0.96 3.80 -1.68
CA LEU A 122 -1.91 4.56 -0.86
C LEU A 122 -1.55 4.52 0.63
N ALA A 123 -1.06 3.39 1.14
CA ALA A 123 -0.55 3.28 2.50
C ALA A 123 0.69 4.16 2.75
N PHE A 124 1.60 4.29 1.77
CA PHE A 124 2.70 5.25 1.85
C PHE A 124 2.21 6.70 1.94
N ILE A 125 1.21 7.06 1.13
CA ILE A 125 0.60 8.39 1.17
C ILE A 125 -0.02 8.66 2.55
N MET A 126 -0.70 7.68 3.12
CA MET A 126 -1.27 7.78 4.46
C MET A 126 -0.18 8.00 5.52
N LEU A 127 0.92 7.23 5.49
CA LEU A 127 2.04 7.41 6.42
C LEU A 127 2.71 8.78 6.28
N ASN A 128 2.87 9.29 5.06
CA ASN A 128 3.34 10.65 4.84
C ASN A 128 2.40 11.67 5.49
N GLY A 129 1.09 11.44 5.39
CA GLY A 129 0.08 12.26 6.03
C GLY A 129 0.21 12.27 7.55
N VAL A 130 0.31 11.09 8.17
CA VAL A 130 0.51 10.95 9.63
C VAL A 130 1.78 11.68 10.07
N THR A 131 2.87 11.52 9.32
CA THR A 131 4.13 12.20 9.62
C THR A 131 4.00 13.71 9.53
N ALA A 132 3.32 14.21 8.50
CA ALA A 132 3.10 15.65 8.34
C ALA A 132 2.29 16.22 9.50
N VAL A 133 1.28 15.51 9.98
CA VAL A 133 0.48 15.91 11.16
C VAL A 133 1.34 15.93 12.42
N ILE A 134 2.15 14.90 12.67
CA ILE A 134 3.06 14.84 13.82
C ILE A 134 4.09 15.98 13.79
N LEU A 135 4.70 16.24 12.62
CA LEU A 135 5.65 17.34 12.46
C LEU A 135 4.99 18.69 12.68
N HIS A 136 3.76 18.87 12.21
CA HIS A 136 3.02 20.12 12.41
C HIS A 136 2.72 20.40 13.89
N GLN A 137 2.42 19.36 14.66
CA GLN A 137 2.18 19.48 16.10
C GLN A 137 3.46 19.68 16.91
N SER A 138 4.57 19.10 16.44
CA SER A 138 5.84 19.06 17.19
C SER A 138 6.66 20.35 17.06
N GLN A 139 6.73 20.96 15.87
CA GLN A 139 7.60 22.14 15.64
C GLN A 139 7.08 23.04 14.51
N LYS A 140 6.99 24.35 14.79
CA LYS A 140 6.58 25.38 13.80
C LYS A 140 7.56 25.58 12.63
N GLU A 141 8.80 25.11 12.73
CA GLU A 141 9.88 25.31 11.74
C GLU A 141 9.95 24.24 10.63
N CYS A 142 9.05 23.24 10.64
CA CYS A 142 9.10 22.12 9.70
C CYS A 142 8.22 22.30 8.45
N LYS A 143 7.83 23.52 8.09
CA LYS A 143 6.95 23.79 6.94
C LYS A 143 7.50 23.19 5.63
N GLU A 144 8.78 23.41 5.34
CA GLU A 144 9.42 22.90 4.12
C GLU A 144 9.38 21.36 4.04
N GLN A 145 9.55 20.68 5.18
CA GLN A 145 9.48 19.21 5.21
C GLN A 145 8.05 18.71 4.95
N ILE A 146 7.04 19.38 5.51
CA ILE A 146 5.63 19.05 5.31
C ILE A 146 5.23 19.27 3.84
N GLU A 147 5.66 20.35 3.22
CA GLU A 147 5.44 20.62 1.78
C GLU A 147 6.12 19.56 0.90
N ARG A 148 7.33 19.14 1.24
CA ARG A 148 8.02 18.04 0.53
C ARG A 148 7.26 16.73 0.65
N LEU A 149 6.71 16.39 1.82
CA LEU A 149 5.85 15.21 2.00
C LEU A 149 4.59 15.29 1.13
N GLN A 150 3.98 16.48 0.99
CA GLN A 150 2.84 16.69 0.10
C GLN A 150 3.21 16.42 -1.35
N ILE A 151 4.33 16.98 -1.84
CA ILE A 151 4.79 16.78 -3.21
C ILE A 151 5.05 15.30 -3.50
N ILE A 152 5.74 14.59 -2.58
CA ILE A 152 5.98 13.16 -2.69
C ILE A 152 4.65 12.39 -2.78
N SER A 153 3.71 12.71 -1.89
CA SER A 153 2.41 12.05 -1.86
C SER A 153 1.62 12.30 -3.13
N GLN A 154 1.65 13.51 -3.68
CA GLN A 154 1.01 13.83 -4.97
C GLN A 154 1.64 13.05 -6.13
N ILE A 155 2.98 12.94 -6.18
CA ILE A 155 3.67 12.16 -7.21
C ILE A 155 3.29 10.67 -7.14
N ILE A 156 3.18 10.11 -5.93
CA ILE A 156 2.81 8.70 -5.71
C ILE A 156 1.32 8.48 -5.99
N LEU A 157 0.48 9.48 -5.80
CA LEU A 157 -0.96 9.37 -5.96
C LEU A 157 -1.38 9.05 -7.41
N TYR A 158 -0.68 9.63 -8.41
CA TYR A 158 -0.98 9.37 -9.82
C TYR A 158 -0.84 7.88 -10.18
N PRO A 159 0.31 7.21 -9.97
CA PRO A 159 0.43 5.80 -10.25
C PRO A 159 -0.48 4.95 -9.35
N ALA A 160 -0.75 5.34 -8.11
CA ALA A 160 -1.63 4.61 -7.22
C ALA A 160 -3.06 4.52 -7.77
N ILE A 161 -3.64 5.65 -8.19
CA ILE A 161 -4.98 5.68 -8.77
C ILE A 161 -5.02 4.98 -10.13
N PHE A 162 -4.00 5.16 -10.96
CA PHE A 162 -3.89 4.50 -12.26
C PHE A 162 -3.87 2.98 -12.11
N LEU A 163 -3.04 2.45 -11.20
CA LEU A 163 -2.99 1.01 -10.92
C LEU A 163 -4.30 0.51 -10.31
N LEU A 164 -4.94 1.29 -9.44
CA LEU A 164 -6.22 0.92 -8.86
C LEU A 164 -7.29 0.80 -9.95
N ALA A 165 -7.35 1.76 -10.87
CA ALA A 165 -8.26 1.73 -12.02
C ALA A 165 -8.01 0.49 -12.91
N ILE A 166 -6.75 0.26 -13.31
CA ILE A 166 -6.36 -0.94 -14.08
C ILE A 166 -6.77 -2.22 -13.34
N GLY A 167 -6.49 -2.28 -12.03
CA GLY A 167 -6.86 -3.43 -11.22
C GLY A 167 -8.37 -3.69 -11.25
N ILE A 168 -9.20 -2.67 -11.09
CA ILE A 168 -10.67 -2.78 -11.17
C ILE A 168 -11.09 -3.33 -12.56
N PHE A 169 -10.52 -2.80 -13.64
CA PHE A 169 -10.83 -3.29 -15.00
C PHE A 169 -10.41 -4.74 -15.23
N ILE A 170 -9.22 -5.13 -14.78
CA ILE A 170 -8.77 -6.53 -14.88
C ILE A 170 -9.71 -7.44 -14.07
N GLY A 171 -10.12 -7.00 -12.87
CA GLY A 171 -11.10 -7.72 -12.05
C GLY A 171 -12.45 -7.88 -12.73
N ALA A 172 -12.94 -6.83 -13.41
CA ALA A 172 -14.17 -6.89 -14.18
C ALA A 172 -14.08 -7.90 -15.36
N VAL A 173 -12.96 -7.92 -16.08
CA VAL A 173 -12.73 -8.89 -17.16
C VAL A 173 -12.69 -10.32 -16.60
N TRP A 174 -11.99 -10.53 -15.47
CA TRP A 174 -12.00 -11.82 -14.79
C TRP A 174 -13.39 -12.24 -14.34
N ALA A 175 -14.19 -11.34 -13.78
CA ALA A 175 -15.56 -11.60 -13.36
C ALA A 175 -16.44 -12.02 -14.55
N ASN A 176 -16.27 -11.38 -15.71
CA ASN A 176 -16.99 -11.77 -16.91
C ASN A 176 -16.63 -13.19 -17.39
N VAL A 177 -15.33 -13.55 -17.37
CA VAL A 177 -14.87 -14.89 -17.75
C VAL A 177 -15.37 -15.95 -16.77
N SER A 178 -15.42 -15.62 -15.47
CA SER A 178 -15.74 -16.57 -14.40
C SER A 178 -17.24 -16.68 -14.11
N TRP A 179 -17.97 -15.58 -14.23
CA TRP A 179 -19.37 -15.45 -13.81
C TRP A 179 -20.30 -14.96 -14.92
N GLY A 180 -19.80 -14.66 -16.13
CA GLY A 180 -20.57 -14.17 -17.26
C GLY A 180 -21.05 -12.72 -17.15
N ARG A 181 -20.51 -11.93 -16.24
CA ARG A 181 -20.85 -10.51 -16.05
C ARG A 181 -19.62 -9.71 -15.61
N TYR A 182 -19.45 -8.50 -16.18
CA TYR A 182 -18.33 -7.62 -15.86
C TYR A 182 -18.47 -6.95 -14.49
N TRP A 183 -19.69 -6.77 -13.99
CA TRP A 183 -20.00 -6.07 -12.75
C TRP A 183 -21.19 -6.73 -12.05
N GLY A 184 -21.00 -7.10 -10.81
CA GLY A 184 -22.01 -7.81 -10.00
C GLY A 184 -22.62 -7.01 -8.88
N TRP A 185 -22.17 -5.77 -8.66
CA TRP A 185 -22.48 -4.98 -7.47
C TRP A 185 -22.04 -5.65 -6.17
N ASP A 186 -21.01 -6.51 -6.28
CA ASP A 186 -20.37 -7.10 -5.12
C ASP A 186 -19.78 -6.00 -4.22
N PRO A 187 -19.86 -6.14 -2.89
CA PRO A 187 -19.30 -5.14 -1.97
C PRO A 187 -17.84 -4.80 -2.24
N LYS A 188 -17.01 -5.77 -2.68
CA LYS A 188 -15.59 -5.51 -3.02
C LYS A 188 -15.46 -4.63 -4.26
N GLU A 189 -16.28 -4.86 -5.28
CA GLU A 189 -16.31 -4.04 -6.50
C GLU A 189 -16.69 -2.61 -6.17
N VAL A 190 -17.79 -2.45 -5.40
CA VAL A 190 -18.32 -1.13 -5.02
C VAL A 190 -17.31 -0.35 -4.17
N TRP A 191 -16.74 -0.97 -3.14
CA TRP A 191 -15.78 -0.29 -2.27
C TRP A 191 -14.45 0.01 -2.95
N ALA A 192 -13.99 -0.83 -3.89
CA ALA A 192 -12.83 -0.52 -4.72
C ALA A 192 -13.07 0.72 -5.60
N LEU A 193 -14.26 0.83 -6.21
CA LEU A 193 -14.67 2.00 -6.97
C LEU A 193 -14.78 3.25 -6.08
N ILE A 194 -15.40 3.15 -4.91
CA ILE A 194 -15.48 4.25 -3.94
C ILE A 194 -14.06 4.71 -3.55
N THR A 195 -13.16 3.80 -3.25
CA THR A 195 -11.77 4.12 -2.92
C THR A 195 -11.10 4.90 -4.05
N MET A 196 -11.24 4.43 -5.29
CA MET A 196 -10.70 5.10 -6.46
C MET A 196 -11.26 6.52 -6.60
N LEU A 197 -12.58 6.69 -6.49
CA LEU A 197 -13.23 8.00 -6.64
C LEU A 197 -12.84 8.97 -5.52
N VAL A 198 -12.77 8.50 -4.26
CA VAL A 198 -12.34 9.32 -3.12
C VAL A 198 -10.93 9.86 -3.34
N TYR A 199 -9.97 9.01 -3.68
CA TYR A 199 -8.60 9.46 -3.94
C TYR A 199 -8.48 10.31 -5.21
N ALA A 200 -9.32 10.09 -6.22
CA ALA A 200 -9.37 10.90 -7.44
C ALA A 200 -9.72 12.37 -7.15
N LEU A 201 -10.48 12.68 -6.09
CA LEU A 201 -10.75 14.06 -5.68
C LEU A 201 -9.47 14.86 -5.46
N ALA A 202 -8.44 14.23 -4.88
CA ALA A 202 -7.16 14.88 -4.61
C ALA A 202 -6.33 15.16 -5.87
N LEU A 203 -6.68 14.59 -7.03
CA LEU A 203 -6.08 14.90 -8.32
C LEU A 203 -6.63 16.18 -8.96
N HIS A 204 -7.70 16.76 -8.42
CA HIS A 204 -8.39 17.91 -8.98
C HIS A 204 -8.26 19.18 -8.11
N PRO A 205 -7.03 19.61 -7.73
CA PRO A 205 -6.86 20.77 -6.86
C PRO A 205 -7.36 22.07 -7.49
N ARG A 206 -7.44 22.15 -8.84
CA ARG A 206 -7.99 23.33 -9.53
C ARG A 206 -9.49 23.49 -9.29
N SER A 207 -10.23 22.40 -9.25
CA SER A 207 -11.69 22.40 -8.98
C SER A 207 -12.00 22.39 -7.49
N LEU A 208 -11.07 21.90 -6.69
CA LEU A 208 -11.21 21.76 -5.24
C LEU A 208 -10.04 22.48 -4.55
N PRO A 209 -10.11 23.82 -4.38
CA PRO A 209 -9.00 24.63 -3.90
C PRO A 209 -8.52 24.28 -2.48
N TRP A 210 -9.29 23.55 -1.72
CA TRP A 210 -8.90 23.07 -0.38
C TRP A 210 -7.67 22.16 -0.42
N PHE A 211 -7.48 21.40 -1.50
CA PHE A 211 -6.30 20.55 -1.69
C PHE A 211 -4.98 21.31 -1.92
N HIS A 212 -5.03 22.62 -2.12
CA HIS A 212 -3.84 23.49 -2.07
C HIS A 212 -3.33 23.68 -0.64
N ARG A 213 -4.19 23.52 0.36
CA ARG A 213 -3.78 23.61 1.76
C ARG A 213 -3.09 22.33 2.17
N THR A 214 -1.79 22.42 2.46
CA THR A 214 -0.93 21.26 2.78
C THR A 214 -1.50 20.36 3.87
N MET A 215 -1.96 20.93 4.98
CA MET A 215 -2.52 20.15 6.08
C MET A 215 -3.86 19.50 5.70
N PHE A 216 -4.72 20.18 4.94
CA PHE A 216 -5.96 19.58 4.46
C PHE A 216 -5.69 18.34 3.60
N PHE A 217 -4.73 18.44 2.67
CA PHE A 217 -4.33 17.31 1.83
C PHE A 217 -3.86 16.11 2.67
N HIS A 218 -3.02 16.35 3.67
CA HIS A 218 -2.50 15.27 4.52
C HIS A 218 -3.59 14.61 5.37
N VAL A 219 -4.47 15.39 6.00
CA VAL A 219 -5.60 14.87 6.77
C VAL A 219 -6.56 14.10 5.87
N PHE A 220 -6.83 14.64 4.68
CA PHE A 220 -7.64 13.93 3.68
C PHE A 220 -7.05 12.57 3.32
N CYS A 221 -5.75 12.47 3.05
CA CYS A 221 -5.09 11.20 2.72
C CYS A 221 -5.17 10.17 3.86
N ILE A 222 -5.08 10.62 5.12
CA ILE A 222 -5.26 9.75 6.29
C ILE A 222 -6.70 9.23 6.35
N THR A 223 -7.69 10.10 6.23
CA THR A 223 -9.10 9.71 6.30
C THR A 223 -9.54 8.89 5.10
N ALA A 224 -9.05 9.21 3.91
CA ALA A 224 -9.30 8.44 2.69
C ALA A 224 -8.80 6.99 2.79
N PHE A 225 -7.72 6.74 3.55
CA PHE A 225 -7.20 5.38 3.74
C PHE A 225 -8.19 4.45 4.46
N ILE A 226 -9.16 4.99 5.19
CA ILE A 226 -10.25 4.21 5.78
C ILE A 226 -11.03 3.45 4.71
N THR A 227 -11.19 4.01 3.50
CA THR A 227 -11.87 3.31 2.40
C THR A 227 -11.10 2.06 1.96
N VAL A 228 -9.77 2.12 1.96
CA VAL A 228 -8.92 0.94 1.69
C VAL A 228 -9.11 -0.12 2.77
N LEU A 229 -9.12 0.29 4.05
CA LEU A 229 -9.35 -0.64 5.16
C LEU A 229 -10.73 -1.29 5.09
N ILE A 230 -11.77 -0.54 4.73
CA ILE A 230 -13.12 -1.08 4.54
C ILE A 230 -13.14 -2.05 3.36
N THR A 231 -12.52 -1.69 2.23
CA THR A 231 -12.47 -2.56 1.04
C THR A 231 -11.77 -3.88 1.34
N TYR A 232 -10.68 -3.85 2.09
CA TYR A 232 -9.89 -5.05 2.35
C TYR A 232 -10.42 -5.86 3.55
N PHE A 233 -10.66 -5.21 4.69
CA PHE A 233 -11.07 -5.88 5.92
C PHE A 233 -12.57 -5.88 6.11
N GLY A 234 -13.23 -4.73 5.93
CA GLY A 234 -14.65 -4.58 6.21
C GLY A 234 -15.51 -5.52 5.38
N VAL A 235 -15.19 -5.63 4.09
CA VAL A 235 -15.94 -6.53 3.20
C VAL A 235 -15.67 -8.00 3.54
N ASN A 236 -14.43 -8.37 3.86
CA ASN A 236 -14.10 -9.77 4.16
C ASN A 236 -14.66 -10.26 5.51
N PHE A 237 -14.77 -9.37 6.51
CA PHE A 237 -15.19 -9.76 7.86
C PHE A 237 -16.65 -9.46 8.19
N LEU A 238 -17.27 -8.48 7.50
CA LEU A 238 -18.62 -8.02 7.79
C LEU A 238 -19.66 -8.39 6.72
N LEU A 239 -19.22 -8.59 5.48
CA LEU A 239 -20.08 -8.76 4.31
C LEU A 239 -19.73 -10.02 3.49
N GLY A 240 -18.70 -10.79 3.90
CA GLY A 240 -18.22 -12.01 3.25
C GLY A 240 -18.74 -13.29 3.87
#